data_1630921f6108c48cfc9c7e53caaaa480
#
_entry.id   1630921f6108c48cfc9c7e53caaaa480
#
_cell.length_a   1.000
_cell.length_b   1.000
_cell.length_c   1.000
_cell.angle_alpha   90.00
_cell.angle_beta   90.00
_cell.angle_gamma   90.00
#
_symmetry.space_group_name_H-M   'P 1'
#
loop_
_entity.id
_entity.type
_entity.pdbx_description
1 polymer ?
#
loop_
_entity_poly.entity_id
_entity_poly.type
_entity_poly.pdbx_seq_one_letter_code
_entity_poly.pdbx_strand_id
1 'polypeptide(L)'
;MSVVLSGVVAAILLVAQPQNQARPVTPGEAALLSDAQTPRQLHDKIAAEPRDPDWAPRIEAELMRWFAIRPEIAAVTGAVTVRCGSTMCEAFGRFPAGVADDRKNAAFSAIQGKPFNDATSQLGLKRDDASFTSDSFAIFVSRVTTGS
;
A
#
# COMPACT_ATOMS: atom_id res chain seq x y z
N MET A 1 -61.33 31.07 10.22
CA MET A 1 -60.80 29.70 10.35
C MET A 1 -59.49 29.63 9.55
N SER A 2 -58.36 29.76 10.24
CA SER A 2 -57.03 29.72 9.64
C SER A 2 -56.38 28.40 9.94
N VAL A 3 -56.09 27.63 8.89
CA VAL A 3 -55.38 26.35 8.99
C VAL A 3 -53.89 26.65 8.81
N VAL A 4 -53.11 26.39 9.88
CA VAL A 4 -51.65 26.49 9.85
C VAL A 4 -51.12 25.10 9.47
N LEU A 5 -50.53 24.96 8.26
CA LEU A 5 -49.81 23.78 7.86
C LEU A 5 -48.36 23.88 8.42
N SER A 6 -48.03 23.06 9.43
CA SER A 6 -46.66 22.89 9.89
C SER A 6 -45.96 21.90 8.98
N GLY A 7 -45.01 22.39 8.14
CA GLY A 7 -44.13 21.60 7.34
C GLY A 7 -42.95 21.05 8.17
N VAL A 8 -42.90 19.73 8.34
CA VAL A 8 -41.75 19.03 8.95
C VAL A 8 -40.66 18.91 7.87
N VAL A 9 -39.58 19.69 8.02
CA VAL A 9 -38.36 19.55 7.19
C VAL A 9 -37.54 18.41 7.75
N ALA A 10 -37.56 17.26 7.09
CA ALA A 10 -36.67 16.17 7.40
C ALA A 10 -35.25 16.51 6.88
N ALA A 11 -34.33 16.81 7.80
CA ALA A 11 -32.92 16.96 7.49
C ALA A 11 -32.31 15.58 7.22
N ILE A 12 -32.02 15.29 5.95
CA ILE A 12 -31.26 14.11 5.55
C ILE A 12 -29.79 14.41 5.87
N LEU A 13 -29.31 13.82 6.96
CA LEU A 13 -27.88 13.75 7.27
C LEU A 13 -27.21 12.81 6.23
N LEU A 14 -26.61 13.39 5.20
CA LEU A 14 -25.66 12.69 4.35
C LEU A 14 -24.42 12.38 5.21
N VAL A 15 -24.35 11.15 5.72
CA VAL A 15 -23.12 10.60 6.27
C VAL A 15 -22.17 10.42 5.07
N ALA A 16 -21.20 11.31 4.95
CA ALA A 16 -20.10 11.15 3.99
C ALA A 16 -19.31 9.90 4.41
N GLN A 17 -19.53 8.80 3.70
CA GLN A 17 -18.66 7.62 3.83
C GLN A 17 -17.25 8.03 3.39
N PRO A 18 -16.19 7.68 4.15
CA PRO A 18 -14.83 7.88 3.69
C PRO A 18 -14.66 6.99 2.44
N GLN A 19 -14.76 7.63 1.28
CA GLN A 19 -14.45 6.97 0.03
C GLN A 19 -12.96 6.63 0.10
N ASN A 20 -12.66 5.34 0.17
CA ASN A 20 -11.32 4.80 -0.09
C ASN A 20 -11.04 5.07 -1.59
N GLN A 21 -10.68 6.32 -1.91
CA GLN A 21 -10.36 6.71 -3.27
C GLN A 21 -9.15 5.89 -3.67
N ALA A 22 -9.38 4.92 -4.56
CA ALA A 22 -8.30 4.18 -5.18
C ALA A 22 -7.30 5.18 -5.76
N ARG A 23 -6.10 5.22 -5.21
CA ARG A 23 -5.02 6.08 -5.72
C ARG A 23 -4.85 5.78 -7.21
N PRO A 24 -4.75 6.79 -8.09
CA PRO A 24 -4.49 6.57 -9.50
C PRO A 24 -3.21 5.74 -9.67
N VAL A 25 -3.31 4.61 -10.37
CA VAL A 25 -2.18 3.75 -10.68
C VAL A 25 -1.25 4.51 -11.62
N THR A 26 0.02 4.64 -11.26
CA THR A 26 1.01 5.30 -12.13
C THR A 26 1.32 4.40 -13.34
N PRO A 27 1.82 4.97 -14.47
CA PRO A 27 2.17 4.15 -15.63
C PRO A 27 3.19 3.02 -15.32
N GLY A 28 4.16 3.26 -14.43
CA GLY A 28 5.11 2.23 -14.00
C GLY A 28 4.46 1.14 -13.15
N GLU A 29 3.55 1.52 -12.26
CA GLU A 29 2.75 0.59 -11.46
C GLU A 29 1.81 -0.22 -12.34
N ALA A 30 1.18 0.40 -13.34
CA ALA A 30 0.33 -0.30 -14.31
C ALA A 30 1.13 -1.33 -15.12
N ALA A 31 2.34 -0.99 -15.58
CA ALA A 31 3.22 -1.92 -16.27
C ALA A 31 3.62 -3.11 -15.39
N LEU A 32 3.94 -2.87 -14.12
CA LEU A 32 4.30 -3.91 -13.16
C LEU A 32 3.16 -4.87 -12.86
N LEU A 33 1.93 -4.35 -12.85
CA LEU A 33 0.72 -5.14 -12.57
C LEU A 33 0.13 -5.82 -13.81
N SER A 34 0.53 -5.42 -15.05
CA SER A 34 -0.07 -5.91 -16.28
C SER A 34 0.33 -7.35 -16.64
N ASP A 35 1.56 -7.74 -16.33
CA ASP A 35 2.16 -9.00 -16.80
C ASP A 35 2.09 -10.16 -15.79
N ALA A 36 1.67 -9.86 -14.55
CA ALA A 36 1.57 -10.87 -13.50
C ALA A 36 0.17 -10.90 -12.88
N GLN A 37 -0.47 -12.06 -12.93
CA GLN A 37 -1.83 -12.22 -12.38
C GLN A 37 -1.87 -12.01 -10.86
N THR A 38 -0.92 -12.58 -10.12
CA THR A 38 -0.90 -12.51 -8.64
C THR A 38 -0.73 -11.09 -8.09
N PRO A 39 0.25 -10.30 -8.53
CA PRO A 39 0.37 -8.91 -8.10
C PRO A 39 -0.87 -8.07 -8.42
N ARG A 40 -1.46 -8.27 -9.59
CA ARG A 40 -2.69 -7.58 -9.97
C ARG A 40 -3.86 -7.93 -9.05
N GLN A 41 -4.04 -9.22 -8.76
CA GLN A 41 -5.08 -9.69 -7.85
C GLN A 41 -4.91 -9.13 -6.44
N LEU A 42 -3.68 -9.07 -5.92
CA LEU A 42 -3.37 -8.50 -4.60
C LEU A 42 -3.63 -6.99 -4.58
N HIS A 43 -3.24 -6.26 -5.62
CA HIS A 43 -3.53 -4.85 -5.78
C HIS A 43 -5.04 -4.57 -5.74
N ASP A 44 -5.81 -5.29 -6.57
CA ASP A 44 -7.26 -5.14 -6.68
C ASP A 44 -7.95 -5.49 -5.35
N LYS A 45 -7.45 -6.51 -4.63
CA LYS A 45 -7.95 -6.89 -3.32
C LYS A 45 -7.75 -5.75 -2.30
N ILE A 46 -6.57 -5.15 -2.23
CA ILE A 46 -6.29 -4.03 -1.32
C ILE A 46 -7.17 -2.81 -1.68
N ALA A 47 -7.38 -2.59 -2.99
CA ALA A 47 -8.24 -1.51 -3.46
C ALA A 47 -9.70 -1.68 -3.05
N ALA A 48 -10.17 -2.92 -2.95
CA ALA A 48 -11.54 -3.27 -2.56
C ALA A 48 -11.73 -3.34 -1.04
N GLU A 49 -10.66 -3.51 -0.25
CA GLU A 49 -10.76 -3.57 1.20
C GLU A 49 -11.13 -2.21 1.79
N PRO A 50 -12.03 -2.17 2.80
CA PRO A 50 -12.19 -0.98 3.61
C PRO A 50 -10.87 -0.68 4.32
N ARG A 51 -10.53 0.60 4.45
CA ARG A 51 -9.33 1.01 5.19
C ARG A 51 -9.60 0.92 6.69
N ASP A 52 -8.78 0.16 7.41
CA ASP A 52 -8.79 0.15 8.88
C ASP A 52 -8.16 1.47 9.38
N PRO A 53 -8.92 2.35 10.07
CA PRO A 53 -8.46 3.68 10.44
C PRO A 53 -7.36 3.67 11.52
N ASP A 54 -7.28 2.63 12.33
CA ASP A 54 -6.32 2.54 13.43
C ASP A 54 -5.04 1.80 13.00
N TRP A 55 -5.22 0.72 12.25
CA TRP A 55 -4.12 -0.14 11.81
C TRP A 55 -3.38 0.39 10.59
N ALA A 56 -4.10 0.79 9.54
CA ALA A 56 -3.49 1.13 8.25
C ALA A 56 -2.53 2.31 8.33
N PRO A 57 -2.86 3.48 8.95
CA PRO A 57 -1.94 4.61 9.01
C PRO A 57 -0.65 4.29 9.78
N ARG A 58 -0.75 3.51 10.85
CA ARG A 58 0.39 3.09 11.66
C ARG A 58 1.34 2.19 10.86
N ILE A 59 0.80 1.19 10.16
CA ILE A 59 1.63 0.25 9.37
C ILE A 59 2.25 0.94 8.16
N GLU A 60 1.50 1.81 7.48
CA GLU A 60 2.04 2.61 6.38
C GLU A 60 3.24 3.46 6.82
N ALA A 61 3.13 4.15 7.95
CA ALA A 61 4.21 4.96 8.49
C ALA A 61 5.46 4.13 8.85
N GLU A 62 5.28 2.95 9.46
CA GLU A 62 6.37 2.05 9.81
C GLU A 62 7.06 1.47 8.57
N LEU A 63 6.31 1.03 7.58
CA LEU A 63 6.89 0.53 6.33
C LEU A 63 7.60 1.63 5.55
N MET A 64 7.00 2.82 5.41
CA MET A 64 7.66 3.95 4.75
C MET A 64 8.97 4.34 5.46
N ARG A 65 8.97 4.34 6.81
CA ARG A 65 10.18 4.60 7.59
C ARG A 65 11.24 3.55 7.33
N TRP A 66 10.86 2.27 7.28
CA TRP A 66 11.79 1.18 7.00
C TRP A 66 12.52 1.39 5.66
N PHE A 67 11.79 1.75 4.60
CA PHE A 67 12.39 2.04 3.28
C PHE A 67 13.30 3.27 3.34
N ALA A 68 12.89 4.32 4.03
CA ALA A 68 13.61 5.59 4.08
C ALA A 68 14.96 5.51 4.82
N ILE A 69 15.08 4.64 5.83
CA ILE A 69 16.32 4.51 6.62
C ILE A 69 17.30 3.48 6.05
N ARG A 70 16.94 2.76 4.99
CA ARG A 70 17.81 1.77 4.33
C ARG A 70 18.62 2.46 3.24
N PRO A 71 19.94 2.67 3.44
CA PRO A 71 20.73 3.44 2.47
C PRO A 71 20.78 2.78 1.09
N GLU A 72 20.80 1.44 1.03
CA GLU A 72 20.78 0.66 -0.20
C GLU A 72 19.48 0.84 -1.01
N ILE A 73 18.39 1.24 -0.35
CA ILE A 73 17.09 1.50 -0.98
C ILE A 73 16.93 3.00 -1.22
N ALA A 74 17.06 3.81 -0.17
CA ALA A 74 16.81 5.25 -0.21
C ALA A 74 17.72 5.99 -1.22
N ALA A 75 18.95 5.49 -1.44
CA ALA A 75 19.89 6.07 -2.39
C ALA A 75 19.54 5.77 -3.86
N VAL A 76 18.69 4.80 -4.13
CA VAL A 76 18.40 4.32 -5.51
C VAL A 76 16.92 4.39 -5.87
N THR A 77 16.03 4.64 -4.91
CA THR A 77 14.59 4.80 -5.16
C THR A 77 14.19 6.26 -5.03
N GLY A 78 13.16 6.64 -5.78
CA GLY A 78 12.36 7.81 -5.45
C GLY A 78 11.50 7.55 -4.19
N ALA A 79 10.46 8.33 -3.99
CA ALA A 79 9.52 8.10 -2.90
C ALA A 79 8.87 6.72 -3.02
N VAL A 80 9.00 5.90 -1.98
CA VAL A 80 8.23 4.67 -1.83
C VAL A 80 6.87 5.05 -1.27
N THR A 81 5.81 4.55 -1.90
CA THR A 81 4.43 4.74 -1.43
C THR A 81 3.93 3.45 -0.81
N VAL A 82 3.24 3.56 0.32
CA VAL A 82 2.61 2.42 0.99
C VAL A 82 1.12 2.70 1.12
N ARG A 83 0.30 1.71 0.82
CA ARG A 83 -1.14 1.74 1.00
C ARG A 83 -1.61 0.46 1.67
N CYS A 84 -2.40 0.61 2.73
CA CYS A 84 -3.01 -0.49 3.44
C CYS A 84 -4.54 -0.43 3.37
N GLY A 85 -5.17 -1.61 3.23
CA GLY A 85 -6.59 -1.83 3.50
C GLY A 85 -6.83 -2.18 4.96
N SER A 86 -7.62 -3.20 5.22
CA SER A 86 -7.88 -3.75 6.56
C SER A 86 -6.99 -4.93 6.91
N THR A 87 -6.55 -5.69 5.92
CA THR A 87 -5.79 -6.92 6.11
C THR A 87 -4.45 -6.96 5.39
N MET A 88 -4.26 -6.13 4.37
CA MET A 88 -3.09 -6.14 3.50
C MET A 88 -2.56 -4.75 3.21
N CYS A 89 -1.26 -4.70 2.88
CA CYS A 89 -0.59 -3.50 2.39
C CYS A 89 0.17 -3.78 1.10
N GLU A 90 0.23 -2.76 0.24
CA GLU A 90 1.09 -2.68 -0.94
C GLU A 90 2.13 -1.59 -0.72
N ALA A 91 3.40 -1.90 -0.94
CA ALA A 91 4.48 -0.93 -1.05
C ALA A 91 4.95 -0.88 -2.49
N PHE A 92 5.00 0.32 -3.06
CA PHE A 92 5.44 0.55 -4.44
C PHE A 92 6.59 1.56 -4.48
N GLY A 93 7.65 1.24 -5.23
CA GLY A 93 8.80 2.11 -5.45
C GLY A 93 9.27 2.09 -6.90
N ARG A 94 9.92 3.19 -7.31
CA ARG A 94 10.51 3.33 -8.66
C ARG A 94 12.00 3.61 -8.55
N PHE A 95 12.74 3.08 -9.53
CA PHE A 95 14.14 3.41 -9.73
C PHE A 95 14.24 4.51 -10.81
N PRO A 96 14.80 5.68 -10.48
CA PRO A 96 15.03 6.72 -11.48
C PRO A 96 15.91 6.19 -12.64
N ALA A 97 15.76 6.81 -13.80
CA ALA A 97 16.62 6.49 -14.94
C ALA A 97 18.11 6.72 -14.58
N GLY A 98 18.97 5.83 -15.06
CA GLY A 98 20.41 5.93 -14.83
C GLY A 98 20.94 5.30 -13.53
N VAL A 99 20.06 4.71 -12.69
CA VAL A 99 20.52 3.91 -11.55
C VAL A 99 21.19 2.64 -12.08
N ALA A 100 22.42 2.37 -11.66
CA ALA A 100 23.19 1.22 -12.05
C ALA A 100 22.57 -0.10 -11.55
N ASP A 101 22.69 -1.17 -12.30
CA ASP A 101 22.01 -2.44 -12.02
C ASP A 101 22.51 -3.13 -10.73
N ASP A 102 23.81 -2.98 -10.41
CA ASP A 102 24.37 -3.47 -9.15
C ASP A 102 23.72 -2.83 -7.92
N ARG A 103 23.40 -1.53 -8.00
CA ARG A 103 22.70 -0.79 -6.95
C ARG A 103 21.22 -1.21 -6.86
N LYS A 104 20.55 -1.41 -7.99
CA LYS A 104 19.18 -1.97 -8.01
C LYS A 104 19.16 -3.36 -7.40
N ASN A 105 20.14 -4.22 -7.74
CA ASN A 105 20.26 -5.56 -7.19
C ASN A 105 20.49 -5.56 -5.67
N ALA A 106 21.27 -4.60 -5.14
CA ALA A 106 21.45 -4.43 -3.71
C ALA A 106 20.12 -4.07 -3.01
N ALA A 107 19.34 -3.13 -3.59
CA ALA A 107 18.02 -2.78 -3.09
C ALA A 107 17.04 -3.98 -3.15
N PHE A 108 17.02 -4.73 -4.26
CA PHE A 108 16.20 -5.94 -4.38
C PHE A 108 16.56 -6.98 -3.33
N SER A 109 17.85 -7.19 -3.09
CA SER A 109 18.33 -8.14 -2.07
C SER A 109 17.90 -7.74 -0.67
N ALA A 110 17.94 -6.45 -0.34
CA ALA A 110 17.47 -5.93 0.94
C ALA A 110 15.96 -6.12 1.13
N ILE A 111 15.18 -5.86 0.09
CA ILE A 111 13.71 -5.97 0.08
C ILE A 111 13.25 -7.43 0.13
N GLN A 112 13.96 -8.33 -0.57
CA GLN A 112 13.61 -9.75 -0.58
C GLN A 112 14.19 -10.52 0.60
N GLY A 113 15.20 -9.96 1.26
CA GLY A 113 16.01 -10.64 2.23
C GLY A 113 15.44 -10.68 3.64
N LYS A 114 16.25 -11.27 4.53
CA LYS A 114 15.93 -11.38 5.95
C LYS A 114 15.62 -10.04 6.65
N PRO A 115 16.31 -8.92 6.35
CA PRO A 115 16.03 -7.65 7.02
C PRO A 115 14.58 -7.17 6.85
N PHE A 116 14.00 -7.32 5.66
CA PHE A 116 12.60 -6.96 5.41
C PHE A 116 11.63 -7.93 6.10
N ASN A 117 11.93 -9.23 6.01
CA ASN A 117 11.10 -10.25 6.65
C ASN A 117 11.08 -10.11 8.18
N ASP A 118 12.22 -9.80 8.79
CA ASP A 118 12.29 -9.55 10.24
C ASP A 118 11.48 -8.32 10.64
N ALA A 119 11.62 -7.22 9.88
CA ALA A 119 10.89 -5.98 10.15
C ALA A 119 9.37 -6.18 10.00
N THR A 120 8.92 -6.84 8.94
CA THR A 120 7.49 -7.12 8.74
C THR A 120 6.95 -8.06 9.81
N SER A 121 7.72 -9.08 10.21
CA SER A 121 7.31 -9.98 11.30
C SER A 121 7.14 -9.26 12.63
N GLN A 122 8.00 -8.29 12.96
CA GLN A 122 7.88 -7.45 14.17
C GLN A 122 6.61 -6.60 14.16
N LEU A 123 6.11 -6.24 12.97
CA LEU A 123 4.85 -5.51 12.78
C LEU A 123 3.61 -6.43 12.75
N GLY A 124 3.80 -7.74 12.92
CA GLY A 124 2.73 -8.73 12.79
C GLY A 124 2.27 -8.92 11.34
N LEU A 125 3.20 -8.76 10.40
CA LEU A 125 2.97 -8.93 8.97
C LEU A 125 3.76 -10.13 8.43
N LYS A 126 3.26 -10.70 7.34
CA LYS A 126 4.00 -11.64 6.49
C LYS A 126 4.04 -11.10 5.06
N ARG A 127 5.11 -11.39 4.34
CA ARG A 127 5.20 -11.10 2.92
C ARG A 127 4.43 -12.16 2.13
N ASP A 128 3.53 -11.72 1.26
CA ASP A 128 2.76 -12.59 0.38
C ASP A 128 3.38 -12.67 -1.01
N ASP A 129 3.82 -11.53 -1.56
CA ASP A 129 4.46 -11.48 -2.88
C ASP A 129 5.40 -10.28 -3.01
N ALA A 130 6.31 -10.34 -4.00
CA ALA A 130 7.18 -9.24 -4.39
C ALA A 130 7.48 -9.33 -5.88
N SER A 131 7.14 -8.30 -6.61
CA SER A 131 7.34 -8.19 -8.05
C SER A 131 8.32 -7.07 -8.37
N PHE A 132 9.22 -7.32 -9.33
CA PHE A 132 10.29 -6.41 -9.71
C PHE A 132 10.37 -6.30 -11.23
N THR A 133 10.60 -5.07 -11.69
CA THR A 133 10.93 -4.77 -13.08
C THR A 133 12.26 -4.01 -13.12
N SER A 134 12.72 -3.63 -14.31
CA SER A 134 13.95 -2.85 -14.48
C SER A 134 13.90 -1.46 -13.85
N ASP A 135 12.68 -0.91 -13.59
CA ASP A 135 12.47 0.47 -13.16
C ASP A 135 11.56 0.60 -11.92
N SER A 136 11.01 -0.50 -11.40
CA SER A 136 10.07 -0.45 -10.28
C SER A 136 9.96 -1.76 -9.51
N PHE A 137 9.35 -1.68 -8.32
CA PHE A 137 8.97 -2.85 -7.53
C PHE A 137 7.61 -2.63 -6.85
N ALA A 138 6.92 -3.73 -6.62
CA ALA A 138 5.74 -3.80 -5.75
C ALA A 138 5.90 -4.96 -4.76
N ILE A 139 5.56 -4.70 -3.50
CA ILE A 139 5.64 -5.69 -2.42
C ILE A 139 4.28 -5.74 -1.74
N PHE A 140 3.82 -6.95 -1.48
CA PHE A 140 2.55 -7.21 -0.81
C PHE A 140 2.81 -7.92 0.51
N VAL A 141 2.23 -7.38 1.57
CA VAL A 141 2.29 -7.95 2.92
C VAL A 141 0.89 -8.03 3.50
N SER A 142 0.62 -9.08 4.27
CA SER A 142 -0.65 -9.24 4.97
C SER A 142 -0.47 -9.31 6.48
N ARG A 143 -1.51 -8.91 7.18
CA ARG A 143 -1.62 -9.03 8.63
C ARG A 143 -1.65 -10.50 9.02
N VAL A 144 -0.78 -10.90 9.95
CA VAL A 144 -0.83 -12.24 10.54
C VAL A 144 -2.03 -12.29 11.49
N THR A 145 -3.06 -13.03 11.11
CA THR A 145 -4.15 -13.35 12.04
C THR A 145 -3.69 -14.50 12.91
N THR A 146 -3.39 -14.21 14.18
CA THR A 146 -3.32 -15.26 15.19
C THR A 146 -4.70 -15.85 15.33
N GLY A 147 -4.89 -17.06 14.80
CA GLY A 147 -6.13 -17.80 14.98
C GLY A 147 -6.42 -17.95 16.47
N SER A 148 -7.62 -17.57 16.85
CA SER A 148 -8.18 -17.82 18.18
C SER A 148 -8.59 -19.28 18.28
#